data_782793072bec001a03a474b7b51e373a
#
_entry.id   782793072bec001a03a474b7b51e373a
#
_cell.length_a   1.000
_cell.length_b   1.000
_cell.length_c   1.000
_cell.angle_alpha   90.00
_cell.angle_beta   90.00
_cell.angle_gamma   90.00
#
_symmetry.space_group_name_H-M   'P 1'
#
loop_
_entity.id
_entity.type
_entity.pdbx_description
1 polymer ?
#
loop_
_entity_poly.entity_id
_entity_poly.type
_entity_poly.pdbx_seq_one_letter_code
_entity_poly.pdbx_strand_id
1 'polypeptide(L)'
;MRHCNSLWQDHSGIHRVELHKLSPMGWHADNRWYWRDLPRIMDDGLWYPILYYKCTLEWWNTSFRSRKGDQPMWPHINPPTVNEDGMIWGVYMGTNRLQCLQFMSYNSVDCIECKNQSELIKLGLYLREEDPLHGT
;
A
#
# COMPACT_ATOMS: atom_id res chain seq x y z
N MET A 1 -19.90 3.29 8.54
CA MET A 1 -18.70 2.98 7.76
C MET A 1 -17.79 2.07 8.56
N ARG A 2 -17.13 1.12 7.88
CA ARG A 2 -16.30 0.14 8.57
C ARG A 2 -14.83 0.54 8.50
N HIS A 3 -14.21 0.66 9.65
CA HIS A 3 -12.78 0.89 9.79
C HIS A 3 -12.08 -0.37 10.28
N CYS A 4 -10.95 -0.74 9.68
CA CYS A 4 -10.15 -1.86 10.13
C CYS A 4 -8.96 -1.36 10.92
N ASN A 5 -8.96 -1.60 12.22
CA ASN A 5 -7.82 -1.32 13.09
C ASN A 5 -6.76 -2.40 12.89
N SER A 6 -5.49 -2.03 13.00
CA SER A 6 -4.43 -3.02 13.09
C SER A 6 -4.28 -3.50 14.55
N LEU A 7 -3.87 -4.75 14.71
CA LEU A 7 -3.59 -5.31 16.03
C LEU A 7 -2.33 -4.67 16.62
N TRP A 8 -1.31 -4.48 15.80
CA TRP A 8 -0.10 -3.78 16.21
C TRP A 8 -0.34 -2.28 16.21
N GLN A 9 -0.09 -1.64 17.35
CA GLN A 9 -0.33 -0.22 17.55
C GLN A 9 0.91 0.54 18.07
N ASP A 10 2.06 -0.10 18.05
CA ASP A 10 3.26 0.44 18.69
C ASP A 10 4.02 1.42 17.79
N HIS A 11 3.31 2.41 17.24
CA HIS A 11 3.88 3.46 16.42
C HIS A 11 2.98 4.69 16.46
N SER A 12 3.57 5.85 16.74
CA SER A 12 2.80 7.11 16.87
C SER A 12 2.24 7.62 15.55
N GLY A 13 2.74 7.16 14.41
CA GLY A 13 2.29 7.57 13.09
C GLY A 13 1.10 6.78 12.53
N ILE A 14 0.57 5.83 13.28
CA ILE A 14 -0.60 5.08 12.83
C ILE A 14 -1.80 6.02 12.75
N HIS A 15 -2.42 6.04 11.57
CA HIS A 15 -3.58 6.89 11.33
C HIS A 15 -4.54 6.24 10.34
N ARG A 16 -5.76 6.72 10.35
CA ARG A 16 -6.83 6.21 9.50
C ARG A 16 -6.71 6.76 8.09
N VAL A 17 -6.77 5.87 7.08
CA VAL A 17 -6.83 6.25 5.67
C VAL A 17 -8.00 5.53 5.00
N GLU A 18 -8.75 6.24 4.19
CA GLU A 18 -9.81 5.65 3.39
C GLU A 18 -9.21 4.78 2.28
N LEU A 19 -9.76 3.58 2.08
CA LEU A 19 -9.17 2.62 1.14
C LEU A 19 -9.06 3.15 -0.28
N HIS A 20 -10.04 3.96 -0.72
CA HIS A 20 -10.04 4.48 -2.09
C HIS A 20 -8.89 5.45 -2.38
N LYS A 21 -8.26 5.99 -1.35
CA LYS A 21 -7.10 6.89 -1.50
C LYS A 21 -5.80 6.15 -1.73
N LEU A 22 -5.76 4.85 -1.43
CA LEU A 22 -4.56 4.04 -1.55
C LEU A 22 -4.50 3.40 -2.92
N SER A 23 -3.33 3.47 -3.56
CA SER A 23 -3.09 2.89 -4.87
C SER A 23 -2.14 1.70 -4.73
N PRO A 24 -2.60 0.48 -5.06
CA PRO A 24 -1.73 -0.70 -5.02
C PRO A 24 -0.60 -0.56 -6.02
N MET A 25 0.62 -0.88 -5.60
CA MET A 25 1.78 -0.88 -6.49
C MET A 25 1.73 -2.09 -7.41
N GLY A 26 1.59 -1.82 -8.68
CA GLY A 26 1.77 -2.64 -9.88
C GLY A 26 1.65 -4.13 -9.94
N TRP A 27 1.88 -4.84 -8.92
CA TRP A 27 2.00 -6.27 -8.95
C TRP A 27 0.68 -6.91 -8.53
N HIS A 28 -0.36 -6.73 -8.81
CA HIS A 28 -1.40 -7.50 -8.59
C HIS A 28 -1.47 -8.44 -7.59
N ALA A 29 -2.54 -8.74 -7.07
CA ALA A 29 -2.74 -9.84 -6.20
C ALA A 29 -2.36 -11.13 -6.91
N ASP A 30 -1.36 -11.77 -6.42
CA ASP A 30 -1.22 -13.18 -6.62
C ASP A 30 -2.33 -13.85 -5.81
N ASN A 31 -3.17 -14.65 -6.45
CA ASN A 31 -4.30 -15.32 -5.80
C ASN A 31 -3.88 -16.15 -4.59
N ARG A 32 -2.67 -16.70 -4.59
CA ARG A 32 -2.15 -17.46 -3.46
C ARG A 32 -2.07 -16.61 -2.19
N TRP A 33 -1.60 -15.37 -2.32
CA TRP A 33 -1.46 -14.45 -1.19
C TRP A 33 -2.83 -13.99 -0.70
N TYR A 34 -3.76 -13.74 -1.61
CA TYR A 34 -5.12 -13.40 -1.27
C TYR A 34 -5.79 -14.49 -0.42
N TRP A 35 -5.72 -15.74 -0.88
CA TRP A 35 -6.33 -16.84 -0.16
C TRP A 35 -5.63 -17.16 1.16
N ARG A 36 -4.35 -16.80 1.30
CA ARG A 36 -3.63 -16.93 2.55
C ARG A 36 -4.05 -15.86 3.56
N ASP A 37 -4.10 -14.61 3.09
CA ASP A 37 -4.32 -13.46 3.99
C ASP A 37 -5.79 -13.29 4.37
N LEU A 38 -6.72 -13.59 3.47
CA LEU A 38 -8.14 -13.38 3.72
C LEU A 38 -8.65 -14.11 4.97
N PRO A 39 -8.40 -15.43 5.16
CA PRO A 39 -8.84 -16.11 6.37
C PRO A 39 -8.23 -15.52 7.64
N ARG A 40 -6.97 -15.11 7.59
CA ARG A 40 -6.29 -14.51 8.75
C ARG A 40 -6.93 -13.20 9.15
N ILE A 41 -7.26 -12.36 8.17
CA ILE A 41 -7.93 -11.09 8.44
C ILE A 41 -9.35 -11.32 8.98
N MET A 42 -10.06 -12.32 8.47
CA MET A 42 -11.40 -12.66 8.95
C MET A 42 -11.38 -13.11 10.39
N ASP A 43 -10.38 -13.90 10.79
CA ASP A 43 -10.29 -14.47 12.14
C ASP A 43 -9.68 -13.48 13.15
N ASP A 44 -8.58 -12.84 12.77
CA ASP A 44 -7.73 -12.08 13.70
C ASP A 44 -7.78 -10.56 13.47
N GLY A 45 -8.34 -10.10 12.36
CA GLY A 45 -8.26 -8.71 11.94
C GLY A 45 -6.93 -8.40 11.28
N LEU A 46 -6.66 -7.13 11.07
CA LEU A 46 -5.42 -6.67 10.44
C LEU A 46 -4.30 -6.68 11.49
N TRP A 47 -3.28 -7.51 11.28
CA TRP A 47 -2.19 -7.66 12.27
C TRP A 47 -1.18 -6.53 12.25
N TYR A 48 -1.02 -5.84 11.12
CA TYR A 48 -0.03 -4.77 10.95
C TYR A 48 -0.61 -3.68 10.05
N PRO A 49 -0.31 -2.38 10.30
CA PRO A 49 -0.80 -1.30 9.44
C PRO A 49 -0.33 -1.45 8.00
N ILE A 50 -1.09 -0.89 7.07
CA ILE A 50 -0.65 -0.78 5.68
C ILE A 50 0.36 0.37 5.61
N LEU A 51 1.49 0.12 4.96
CA LEU A 51 2.52 1.14 4.74
C LEU A 51 2.36 1.74 3.36
N TYR A 52 2.33 3.08 3.29
CA TYR A 52 2.22 3.78 2.03
C TYR A 52 3.22 4.94 1.97
N TYR A 53 3.46 5.42 0.77
CA TYR A 53 4.27 6.60 0.52
C TYR A 53 3.60 7.46 -0.53
N LYS A 54 3.97 8.73 -0.60
CA LYS A 54 3.43 9.66 -1.60
C LYS A 54 4.40 9.80 -2.77
N CYS A 55 3.87 9.79 -3.98
CA CYS A 55 4.67 9.99 -5.17
C CYS A 55 3.89 10.78 -6.21
N THR A 56 4.60 11.27 -7.23
CA THR A 56 3.97 11.97 -8.35
C THR A 56 3.40 10.97 -9.36
N LEU A 57 2.44 11.43 -10.17
CA LEU A 57 1.92 10.63 -11.27
C LEU A 57 3.04 10.30 -12.28
N GLU A 58 3.94 11.23 -12.52
CA GLU A 58 5.08 11.00 -13.39
C GLU A 58 5.95 9.84 -12.90
N TRP A 59 6.33 9.85 -11.62
CA TRP A 59 7.10 8.77 -11.06
C TRP A 59 6.34 7.44 -11.15
N TRP A 60 5.05 7.46 -10.82
CA TRP A 60 4.21 6.25 -10.87
C TRP A 60 4.23 5.62 -12.25
N ASN A 61 4.03 6.43 -13.29
CA ASN A 61 3.96 5.94 -14.67
C ASN A 61 5.30 5.44 -15.21
N THR A 62 6.42 5.90 -14.66
CA THR A 62 7.74 5.54 -15.12
C THR A 62 8.49 4.61 -14.18
N SER A 63 7.93 4.29 -13.01
CA SER A 63 8.62 3.49 -12.02
C SER A 63 8.70 2.03 -12.44
N PHE A 64 9.72 1.36 -11.92
CA PHE A 64 9.90 -0.07 -12.10
C PHE A 64 8.67 -0.86 -11.59
N ARG A 65 8.07 -0.41 -10.50
CA ARG A 65 6.94 -1.12 -9.88
C ARG A 65 5.65 -1.03 -10.68
N SER A 66 5.49 0.00 -11.51
CA SER A 66 4.32 0.15 -12.37
C SER A 66 4.54 -0.38 -13.78
N ARG A 67 5.75 -0.88 -14.08
CA ARG A 67 6.11 -1.32 -15.42
C ARG A 67 6.81 -2.66 -15.37
N LYS A 68 6.66 -3.44 -16.45
CA LYS A 68 7.45 -4.64 -16.72
C LYS A 68 8.22 -4.38 -18.02
N GLY A 69 9.53 -4.09 -17.88
CA GLY A 69 10.30 -3.60 -19.00
C GLY A 69 9.75 -2.24 -19.43
N ASP A 70 9.41 -2.09 -20.70
CA ASP A 70 8.85 -0.87 -21.25
C ASP A 70 7.32 -0.82 -21.23
N GLN A 71 6.68 -1.85 -20.68
CA GLN A 71 5.22 -1.94 -20.68
C GLN A 71 4.66 -1.62 -19.30
N PRO A 72 3.61 -0.78 -19.20
CA PRO A 72 2.91 -0.58 -17.94
C PRO A 72 2.31 -1.89 -17.45
N MET A 73 2.39 -2.14 -16.14
CA MET A 73 1.76 -3.30 -15.54
C MET A 73 0.35 -2.96 -15.10
N TRP A 74 -0.62 -3.69 -15.62
CA TRP A 74 -2.03 -3.59 -15.22
C TRP A 74 -2.62 -2.17 -15.24
N PRO A 75 -2.25 -1.29 -16.21
CA PRO A 75 -2.67 0.11 -16.16
C PRO A 75 -4.16 0.31 -16.30
N HIS A 76 -4.85 -0.64 -16.91
CA HIS A 76 -6.30 -0.59 -17.11
C HIS A 76 -7.09 -1.22 -15.95
N ILE A 77 -6.41 -2.01 -15.09
CA ILE A 77 -7.06 -2.69 -13.97
C ILE A 77 -6.93 -1.86 -12.71
N ASN A 78 -5.77 -1.27 -12.48
CA ASN A 78 -5.47 -0.51 -11.28
C ASN A 78 -4.93 0.86 -11.62
N PRO A 79 -5.75 1.74 -12.22
CA PRO A 79 -5.30 3.12 -12.40
C PRO A 79 -5.05 3.75 -11.04
N PRO A 80 -3.98 4.55 -10.90
CA PRO A 80 -3.71 5.18 -9.62
C PRO A 80 -4.74 6.26 -9.31
N THR A 81 -4.98 6.47 -8.02
CA THR A 81 -5.80 7.57 -7.53
C THR A 81 -4.91 8.76 -7.23
N VAL A 82 -5.15 9.88 -7.91
CA VAL A 82 -4.51 11.15 -7.55
C VAL A 82 -5.39 11.81 -6.49
N ASN A 83 -4.83 12.00 -5.29
CA ASN A 83 -5.56 12.54 -4.16
C ASN A 83 -5.60 14.06 -4.16
N GLU A 84 -6.28 14.66 -3.18
CA GLU A 84 -6.47 16.11 -3.09
C GLU A 84 -5.16 16.89 -2.99
N ASP A 85 -4.12 16.28 -2.44
CA ASP A 85 -2.78 16.88 -2.38
C ASP A 85 -2.03 16.81 -3.70
N GLY A 86 -2.65 16.28 -4.76
CA GLY A 86 -2.01 16.09 -6.06
C GLY A 86 -1.09 14.89 -6.13
N MET A 87 -1.01 14.09 -5.08
CA MET A 87 -0.10 12.96 -4.98
C MET A 87 -0.83 11.62 -5.06
N ILE A 88 -0.11 10.60 -5.50
CA ILE A 88 -0.54 9.23 -5.42
C ILE A 88 -0.02 8.65 -4.11
N TRP A 89 -0.88 8.00 -3.35
CA TRP A 89 -0.52 7.33 -2.10
C TRP A 89 -0.33 5.84 -2.40
N GLY A 90 0.90 5.50 -2.77
CA GLY A 90 1.24 4.14 -3.19
C GLY A 90 1.43 3.20 -2.01
N VAL A 91 0.81 2.03 -2.08
CA VAL A 91 0.98 1.02 -1.03
C VAL A 91 2.35 0.38 -1.18
N TYR A 92 3.22 0.57 -0.18
CA TYR A 92 4.53 -0.04 -0.15
C TYR A 92 4.46 -1.48 0.36
N MET A 93 3.71 -1.69 1.44
CA MET A 93 3.50 -3.01 2.01
C MET A 93 2.03 -3.17 2.41
N GLY A 94 1.41 -4.23 1.93
CA GLY A 94 0.04 -4.56 2.25
C GLY A 94 -0.93 -4.58 1.06
N THR A 95 -0.43 -4.68 -0.17
CA THR A 95 -1.30 -4.72 -1.36
C THR A 95 -2.34 -5.84 -1.29
N ASN A 96 -1.93 -7.05 -0.90
CA ASN A 96 -2.87 -8.17 -0.79
C ASN A 96 -3.86 -7.96 0.35
N ARG A 97 -3.40 -7.40 1.46
CA ARG A 97 -4.29 -7.06 2.59
C ARG A 97 -5.30 -5.99 2.18
N LEU A 98 -4.85 -4.98 1.44
CA LEU A 98 -5.76 -3.95 0.92
C LEU A 98 -6.88 -4.56 0.09
N GLN A 99 -6.57 -5.50 -0.79
CA GLN A 99 -7.57 -6.18 -1.59
C GLN A 99 -8.53 -7.01 -0.75
N CYS A 100 -8.02 -7.71 0.26
CA CYS A 100 -8.88 -8.44 1.20
C CYS A 100 -9.86 -7.51 1.92
N LEU A 101 -9.36 -6.36 2.37
CA LEU A 101 -10.20 -5.38 3.05
C LEU A 101 -11.27 -4.80 2.13
N GLN A 102 -10.94 -4.56 0.87
CA GLN A 102 -11.91 -4.13 -0.13
C GLN A 102 -12.98 -5.19 -0.35
N PHE A 103 -12.59 -6.45 -0.47
CA PHE A 103 -13.52 -7.55 -0.62
C PHE A 103 -14.45 -7.67 0.59
N MET A 104 -13.95 -7.41 1.79
CA MET A 104 -14.73 -7.46 3.03
C MET A 104 -15.55 -6.20 3.29
N SER A 105 -15.58 -5.26 2.35
CA SER A 105 -16.34 -4.01 2.43
C SER A 105 -15.91 -3.07 3.55
N TYR A 106 -14.64 -3.07 3.92
CA TYR A 106 -14.08 -2.03 4.76
C TYR A 106 -13.94 -0.73 3.97
N ASN A 107 -14.07 0.41 4.64
CA ASN A 107 -13.96 1.74 4.03
C ASN A 107 -12.63 2.42 4.36
N SER A 108 -12.04 2.07 5.48
CA SER A 108 -10.78 2.65 5.93
C SER A 108 -9.95 1.64 6.71
N VAL A 109 -8.68 1.95 6.89
CA VAL A 109 -7.72 1.06 7.52
C VAL A 109 -6.63 1.86 8.20
N ASP A 110 -6.02 1.28 9.24
CA ASP A 110 -4.85 1.86 9.88
C ASP A 110 -3.64 1.79 8.95
N CYS A 111 -2.97 2.93 8.79
CA CYS A 111 -1.81 3.09 7.92
C CYS A 111 -0.68 3.82 8.61
N ILE A 112 0.52 3.66 8.07
CA ILE A 112 1.68 4.50 8.39
C ILE A 112 2.17 5.10 7.08
N GLU A 113 2.35 6.42 7.04
CA GLU A 113 3.00 7.09 5.92
C GLU A 113 4.51 7.01 6.09
N CYS A 114 5.19 6.42 5.12
CA CYS A 114 6.64 6.35 5.09
C CYS A 114 7.17 7.53 4.28
N LYS A 115 7.90 8.43 4.93
CA LYS A 115 8.33 9.68 4.31
C LYS A 115 9.75 9.63 3.76
N ASN A 116 10.59 8.70 4.27
CA ASN A 116 11.97 8.59 3.84
C ASN A 116 12.50 7.19 4.12
N GLN A 117 13.68 6.91 3.59
CA GLN A 117 14.33 5.61 3.74
C GLN A 117 14.59 5.25 5.19
N SER A 118 14.98 6.22 6.01
CA SER A 118 15.28 5.98 7.43
C SER A 118 14.08 5.44 8.17
N GLU A 119 12.89 5.96 7.92
CA GLU A 119 11.65 5.46 8.55
C GLU A 119 11.36 4.02 8.14
N LEU A 120 11.56 3.69 6.87
CA LEU A 120 11.35 2.32 6.39
C LEU A 120 12.34 1.33 7.00
N ILE A 121 13.60 1.72 7.13
CA ILE A 121 14.62 0.89 7.75
C ILE A 121 14.27 0.61 9.21
N LYS A 122 13.79 1.62 9.94
CA LYS A 122 13.36 1.45 11.33
C LYS A 122 12.20 0.47 11.46
N LEU A 123 11.37 0.36 10.43
CA LEU A 123 10.27 -0.60 10.37
C LEU A 123 10.71 -1.99 9.88
N GLY A 124 12.00 -2.18 9.64
CA GLY A 124 12.56 -3.46 9.21
C GLY A 124 12.45 -3.74 7.71
N LEU A 125 12.23 -2.70 6.91
CA LEU A 125 12.06 -2.86 5.48
C LEU A 125 13.33 -2.51 4.71
N TYR A 126 13.54 -3.24 3.60
CA TYR A 126 14.64 -3.00 2.69
C TYR A 126 14.16 -2.29 1.44
N LEU A 127 14.87 -1.25 1.02
CA LEU A 127 14.56 -0.49 -0.19
C LEU A 127 15.47 -0.90 -1.34
N ARG A 128 14.87 -1.08 -2.50
CA ARG A 128 15.60 -1.27 -3.76
C ARG A 128 15.92 0.10 -4.35
N GLU A 129 16.89 0.14 -5.26
CA GLU A 129 17.30 1.39 -5.92
C GLU A 129 16.14 2.08 -6.64
N GLU A 130 15.22 1.32 -7.19
CA GLU A 130 14.07 1.85 -7.92
C GLU A 130 12.92 2.31 -7.03
N ASP A 131 12.98 2.11 -5.73
CA ASP A 131 11.92 2.57 -4.82
C ASP A 131 11.98 4.08 -4.64
N PRO A 132 10.80 4.76 -4.52
CA PRO A 132 10.76 6.23 -4.50
C PRO A 132 11.45 6.87 -3.31
N LEU A 133 11.56 6.15 -2.19
CA LEU A 133 12.18 6.67 -0.98
C LEU A 133 13.65 6.29 -0.86
N HIS A 134 14.21 5.56 -1.83
CA HIS A 134 15.61 5.19 -1.82
C HIS A 134 16.50 6.43 -1.86
N GLY A 135 17.42 6.53 -0.92
CA GLY A 135 18.35 7.65 -0.85
C GLY A 135 17.81 8.93 -0.22
N THR A 136 16.57 8.88 0.29
CA THR A 136 15.96 10.08 0.92
C THR A 136 16.24 10.22 2.41
#